data_09f828963a440771cb28fd83c53a6d75
#
_entry.id   09f828963a440771cb28fd83c53a6d75
#
_cell.length_a   1.000
_cell.length_b   1.000
_cell.length_c   1.000
_cell.angle_alpha   90.00
_cell.angle_beta   90.00
_cell.angle_gamma   90.00
#
_symmetry.space_group_name_H-M   'P 1'
#
loop_
_entity.id
_entity.type
_entity.pdbx_description
1 polymer ?
#
loop_
_entity_poly.entity_id
_entity_poly.type
_entity_poly.pdbx_seq_one_letter_code
_entity_poly.pdbx_strand_id
1 'polypeptide(L)'
;DEAEPALACLRELGLPLVLNSSKTVAEMEDLAMQLGVQAPLVAENGGLLEIPDERTGDYSVQIKGLPRKEILEAAHNLRSQMGYKFEGFADWSDQELAKRSGLSIAQSKLSRARLATEPISWKDTEPQRLEFADQISVQGIRMLRGGRFWHLMGAPDKADGSASALEYYQKREPD
;
A
#
# COMPACT_ATOMS: atom_id res chain seq x y z
N ASP A 1 -15.41 20.29 -1.42
CA ASP A 1 -14.15 19.76 -0.90
C ASP A 1 -13.03 20.75 -1.23
N GLU A 2 -12.07 20.98 -0.31
CA GLU A 2 -10.99 21.96 -0.48
C GLU A 2 -10.06 21.61 -1.66
N ALA A 3 -9.97 20.36 -2.06
CA ALA A 3 -9.16 19.90 -3.18
C ALA A 3 -9.84 20.10 -4.56
N GLU A 4 -11.16 20.27 -4.61
CA GLU A 4 -11.91 20.30 -5.87
C GLU A 4 -11.47 21.41 -6.84
N PRO A 5 -11.16 22.67 -6.40
CA PRO A 5 -10.65 23.69 -7.30
C PRO A 5 -9.31 23.32 -7.95
N ALA A 6 -8.41 22.67 -7.18
CA ALA A 6 -7.12 22.21 -7.70
C ALA A 6 -7.29 21.07 -8.71
N LEU A 7 -8.18 20.13 -8.43
CA LEU A 7 -8.51 19.03 -9.34
C LEU A 7 -9.12 19.53 -10.65
N ALA A 8 -10.01 20.53 -10.58
CA ALA A 8 -10.58 21.17 -11.76
C ALA A 8 -9.49 21.82 -12.63
N CYS A 9 -8.58 22.56 -12.00
CA CYS A 9 -7.46 23.20 -12.69
C CYS A 9 -6.54 22.17 -13.39
N LEU A 10 -6.22 21.05 -12.73
CA LEU A 10 -5.42 19.97 -13.35
C LEU A 10 -6.13 19.40 -14.60
N ARG A 11 -7.45 19.18 -14.52
CA ARG A 11 -8.24 18.69 -15.65
C ARG A 11 -8.25 19.69 -16.81
N GLU A 12 -8.44 20.99 -16.53
CA GLU A 12 -8.42 22.05 -17.55
C GLU A 12 -7.07 22.15 -18.26
N LEU A 13 -5.98 21.93 -17.52
CA LEU A 13 -4.63 21.95 -18.06
C LEU A 13 -4.24 20.63 -18.76
N GLY A 14 -5.11 19.61 -18.73
CA GLY A 14 -4.79 18.29 -19.30
C GLY A 14 -3.68 17.54 -18.54
N LEU A 15 -3.39 17.93 -17.29
CA LEU A 15 -2.34 17.31 -16.49
C LEU A 15 -2.82 16.01 -15.86
N PRO A 16 -2.06 14.92 -15.95
CA PRO A 16 -2.44 13.65 -15.37
C PRO A 16 -2.41 13.69 -13.84
N LEU A 17 -3.40 13.06 -13.20
CA LEU A 17 -3.47 12.90 -11.76
C LEU A 17 -3.16 11.44 -11.38
N VAL A 18 -2.06 11.23 -10.66
CA VAL A 18 -1.67 9.93 -10.13
C VAL A 18 -1.99 9.84 -8.65
N LEU A 19 -2.75 8.83 -8.24
CA LEU A 19 -3.03 8.57 -6.84
C LEU A 19 -1.90 7.71 -6.24
N ASN A 20 -1.30 8.19 -5.13
CA ASN A 20 -0.22 7.50 -4.42
C ASN A 20 -0.56 7.37 -2.93
N SER A 21 -0.79 6.16 -2.44
CA SER A 21 -1.33 5.92 -1.12
C SER A 21 -0.75 4.68 -0.43
N SER A 22 -0.93 4.60 0.90
CA SER A 22 -0.74 3.38 1.69
C SER A 22 -1.94 2.43 1.62
N LYS A 23 -3.01 2.81 0.94
CA LYS A 23 -4.20 2.00 0.71
C LYS A 23 -3.92 0.89 -0.30
N THR A 24 -4.78 -0.13 -0.33
CA THR A 24 -4.79 -1.15 -1.38
C THR A 24 -5.33 -0.57 -2.69
N VAL A 25 -5.10 -1.26 -3.80
CA VAL A 25 -5.75 -0.93 -5.08
C VAL A 25 -7.27 -0.91 -4.91
N ALA A 26 -7.84 -1.96 -4.32
CA ALA A 26 -9.28 -2.06 -4.10
C ALA A 26 -9.89 -0.92 -3.27
N GLU A 27 -9.12 -0.32 -2.36
CA GLU A 27 -9.56 0.88 -1.62
C GLU A 27 -9.44 2.17 -2.47
N MET A 28 -8.60 2.17 -3.49
CA MET A 28 -8.31 3.35 -4.32
C MET A 28 -9.17 3.41 -5.58
N GLU A 29 -9.65 2.27 -6.09
CA GLU A 29 -10.47 2.18 -7.28
C GLU A 29 -11.74 3.04 -7.19
N ASP A 30 -12.45 2.98 -6.06
CA ASP A 30 -13.64 3.80 -5.82
C ASP A 30 -13.31 5.30 -5.89
N LEU A 31 -12.19 5.71 -5.30
CA LEU A 31 -11.75 7.11 -5.34
C LEU A 31 -11.32 7.53 -6.75
N ALA A 32 -10.57 6.68 -7.43
CA ALA A 32 -10.14 6.92 -8.82
C ALA A 32 -11.36 7.10 -9.75
N MET A 33 -12.37 6.25 -9.59
CA MET A 33 -13.63 6.34 -10.35
C MET A 33 -14.37 7.65 -10.04
N GLN A 34 -14.52 8.03 -8.76
CA GLN A 34 -15.16 9.27 -8.34
C GLN A 34 -14.44 10.52 -8.89
N LEU A 35 -13.12 10.47 -8.98
CA LEU A 35 -12.29 11.55 -9.49
C LEU A 35 -12.13 11.52 -11.02
N GLY A 36 -12.66 10.50 -11.71
CA GLY A 36 -12.47 10.31 -13.15
C GLY A 36 -11.01 10.09 -13.54
N VAL A 37 -10.21 9.48 -12.66
CA VAL A 37 -8.79 9.24 -12.87
C VAL A 37 -8.61 7.94 -13.64
N GLN A 38 -8.03 8.04 -14.85
CA GLN A 38 -7.58 6.90 -15.67
C GLN A 38 -6.05 6.94 -15.78
N ALA A 39 -5.39 6.73 -14.65
CA ALA A 39 -3.95 6.84 -14.50
C ALA A 39 -3.42 5.65 -13.69
N PRO A 40 -2.11 5.39 -13.73
CA PRO A 40 -1.52 4.42 -12.82
C PRO A 40 -1.86 4.72 -11.36
N LEU A 41 -2.19 3.69 -10.59
CA LEU A 41 -2.37 3.80 -9.13
C LEU A 41 -1.13 3.27 -8.42
N VAL A 42 -0.53 4.09 -7.57
CA VAL A 42 0.58 3.71 -6.70
C VAL A 42 -0.01 3.34 -5.33
N ALA A 43 -0.12 2.04 -5.09
CA ALA A 43 -0.74 1.50 -3.89
C ALA A 43 0.27 0.92 -2.91
N GLU A 44 -0.19 0.66 -1.69
CA GLU A 44 0.57 -0.01 -0.64
C GLU A 44 1.96 0.60 -0.41
N ASN A 45 2.01 1.96 -0.30
CA ASN A 45 3.25 2.73 -0.09
C ASN A 45 4.29 2.57 -1.21
N GLY A 46 3.88 2.32 -2.45
CA GLY A 46 4.78 2.11 -3.59
C GLY A 46 5.17 0.65 -3.81
N GLY A 47 4.74 -0.25 -2.94
CA GLY A 47 4.97 -1.69 -3.10
C GLY A 47 4.18 -2.30 -4.26
N LEU A 48 3.19 -1.57 -4.78
CA LEU A 48 2.30 -2.04 -5.83
C LEU A 48 1.98 -0.91 -6.81
N LEU A 49 2.08 -1.21 -8.10
CA LEU A 49 1.69 -0.33 -9.19
C LEU A 49 0.60 -1.02 -10.01
N GLU A 50 -0.55 -0.39 -10.15
CA GLU A 50 -1.59 -0.77 -11.09
C GLU A 50 -1.53 0.14 -12.31
N ILE A 51 -1.49 -0.47 -13.50
CA ILE A 51 -1.33 0.23 -14.77
C ILE A 51 -2.53 -0.06 -15.67
N PRO A 52 -3.23 0.97 -16.18
CA PRO A 52 -4.29 0.76 -17.18
C PRO A 52 -3.73 0.29 -18.51
N ASP A 53 -4.37 -0.69 -19.14
CA ASP A 53 -4.16 -1.05 -20.55
C ASP A 53 -5.24 -0.37 -21.40
N GLU A 54 -4.84 0.69 -22.10
CA GLU A 54 -5.76 1.51 -22.90
C GLU A 54 -6.41 0.74 -24.08
N ARG A 55 -5.82 -0.39 -24.50
CA ARG A 55 -6.33 -1.18 -25.62
C ARG A 55 -7.46 -2.10 -25.20
N THR A 56 -7.38 -2.65 -23.98
CA THR A 56 -8.36 -3.61 -23.47
C THR A 56 -9.32 -2.98 -22.47
N GLY A 57 -8.96 -1.86 -21.86
CA GLY A 57 -9.66 -1.26 -20.72
C GLY A 57 -9.40 -2.00 -19.40
N ASP A 58 -8.54 -3.03 -19.42
CA ASP A 58 -8.16 -3.79 -18.22
C ASP A 58 -7.03 -3.09 -17.48
N TYR A 59 -6.70 -3.62 -16.31
CA TYR A 59 -5.58 -3.17 -15.52
C TYR A 59 -4.58 -4.30 -15.27
N SER A 60 -3.30 -3.96 -15.25
CA SER A 60 -2.24 -4.88 -14.85
C SER A 60 -1.64 -4.46 -13.52
N VAL A 61 -1.52 -5.42 -12.59
CA VAL A 61 -0.96 -5.17 -11.27
C VAL A 61 0.48 -5.69 -11.22
N GLN A 62 1.41 -4.82 -10.82
CA GLN A 62 2.83 -5.13 -10.65
C GLN A 62 3.24 -4.98 -9.20
N ILE A 63 3.72 -6.06 -8.60
CA ILE A 63 4.37 -6.01 -7.28
C ILE A 63 5.80 -5.50 -7.51
N LYS A 64 6.14 -4.36 -6.92
CA LYS A 64 7.45 -3.70 -7.06
C LYS A 64 8.45 -4.14 -5.98
N GLY A 65 7.96 -4.68 -4.90
CA GLY A 65 8.77 -5.17 -3.78
C GLY A 65 8.57 -6.66 -3.53
N LEU A 66 8.53 -7.03 -2.26
CA LEU A 66 8.26 -8.40 -1.83
C LEU A 66 6.75 -8.67 -1.86
N PRO A 67 6.33 -9.86 -2.34
CA PRO A 67 4.95 -10.32 -2.18
C PRO A 67 4.57 -10.39 -0.69
N ARG A 68 3.33 -9.99 -0.35
CA ARG A 68 2.82 -10.05 1.02
C ARG A 68 2.99 -11.42 1.67
N LYS A 69 2.86 -12.49 0.90
CA LYS A 69 3.07 -13.86 1.39
C LYS A 69 4.44 -14.04 2.04
N GLU A 70 5.49 -13.58 1.39
CA GLU A 70 6.86 -13.66 1.91
C GLU A 70 7.04 -12.80 3.15
N ILE A 71 6.44 -11.60 3.17
CA ILE A 71 6.44 -10.72 4.35
C ILE A 71 5.77 -11.40 5.55
N LEU A 72 4.63 -12.06 5.34
CA LEU A 72 3.92 -12.77 6.39
C LEU A 72 4.72 -13.98 6.89
N GLU A 73 5.30 -14.77 6.01
CA GLU A 73 6.16 -15.91 6.39
C GLU A 73 7.31 -15.46 7.27
N ALA A 74 8.05 -14.43 6.87
CA ALA A 74 9.16 -13.87 7.63
C ALA A 74 8.72 -13.36 9.01
N ALA A 75 7.67 -12.54 9.04
CA ALA A 75 7.18 -11.93 10.27
C ALA A 75 6.63 -12.97 11.26
N HIS A 76 5.86 -13.95 10.78
CA HIS A 76 5.30 -15.00 11.63
C HIS A 76 6.37 -15.97 12.13
N ASN A 77 7.39 -16.27 11.33
CA ASN A 77 8.53 -17.07 11.77
C ASN A 77 9.27 -16.38 12.92
N LEU A 78 9.62 -15.09 12.76
CA LEU A 78 10.26 -14.32 13.83
C LEU A 78 9.37 -14.23 15.09
N ARG A 79 8.06 -13.97 14.92
CA ARG A 79 7.11 -13.96 16.04
C ARG A 79 7.13 -15.27 16.81
N SER A 80 7.11 -16.39 16.11
CA SER A 80 7.09 -17.72 16.73
C SER A 80 8.42 -18.10 17.40
N GLN A 81 9.55 -17.74 16.80
CA GLN A 81 10.89 -18.10 17.31
C GLN A 81 11.32 -17.24 18.49
N MET A 82 11.03 -15.94 18.44
CA MET A 82 11.50 -14.95 19.41
C MET A 82 10.43 -14.53 20.43
N GLY A 83 9.17 -14.92 20.23
CA GLY A 83 8.09 -14.61 21.14
C GLY A 83 7.56 -13.17 21.04
N TYR A 84 7.86 -12.45 19.96
CA TYR A 84 7.38 -11.07 19.76
C TYR A 84 5.86 -10.97 19.77
N LYS A 85 5.35 -9.88 20.36
CA LYS A 85 3.91 -9.65 20.50
C LYS A 85 3.45 -8.58 19.50
N PHE A 86 2.84 -9.00 18.43
CA PHE A 86 2.12 -8.15 17.48
C PHE A 86 0.97 -8.93 16.86
N GLU A 87 0.02 -8.20 16.33
CA GLU A 87 -1.04 -8.73 15.48
C GLU A 87 -1.11 -7.90 14.20
N GLY A 88 -1.35 -8.55 13.07
CA GLY A 88 -1.48 -7.90 11.78
C GLY A 88 -2.88 -8.03 11.18
N PHE A 89 -3.07 -7.40 10.01
CA PHE A 89 -4.32 -7.52 9.25
C PHE A 89 -4.60 -8.97 8.82
N ALA A 90 -3.57 -9.79 8.68
CA ALA A 90 -3.71 -11.21 8.40
C ALA A 90 -4.30 -12.00 9.58
N ASP A 91 -4.05 -11.56 10.82
CA ASP A 91 -4.51 -12.21 12.04
C ASP A 91 -5.98 -11.88 12.36
N TRP A 92 -6.57 -10.86 11.74
CA TRP A 92 -7.91 -10.35 12.08
C TRP A 92 -8.95 -10.67 11.02
N SER A 93 -10.18 -10.91 11.48
CA SER A 93 -11.37 -10.89 10.64
C SER A 93 -11.72 -9.46 10.19
N ASP A 94 -12.59 -9.31 9.19
CA ASP A 94 -13.05 -7.99 8.75
C ASP A 94 -13.76 -7.22 9.87
N GLN A 95 -14.52 -7.93 10.73
CA GLN A 95 -15.18 -7.34 11.88
C GLN A 95 -14.18 -6.85 12.94
N GLU A 96 -13.14 -7.62 13.23
CA GLU A 96 -12.09 -7.23 14.17
C GLU A 96 -11.29 -6.04 13.66
N LEU A 97 -10.93 -6.03 12.37
CA LEU A 97 -10.25 -4.91 11.76
C LEU A 97 -11.12 -3.65 11.81
N ALA A 98 -12.41 -3.75 11.47
CA ALA A 98 -13.36 -2.64 11.55
C ALA A 98 -13.36 -2.02 12.96
N LYS A 99 -13.44 -2.85 13.99
CA LYS A 99 -13.44 -2.44 15.40
C LYS A 99 -12.16 -1.72 15.82
N ARG A 100 -11.00 -2.17 15.32
CA ARG A 100 -9.67 -1.63 15.67
C ARG A 100 -9.30 -0.40 14.87
N SER A 101 -9.75 -0.31 13.62
CA SER A 101 -9.39 0.76 12.69
C SER A 101 -10.42 1.89 12.63
N GLY A 102 -11.68 1.63 13.02
CA GLY A 102 -12.80 2.56 12.83
C GLY A 102 -13.33 2.57 11.40
N LEU A 103 -12.92 1.62 10.56
CA LEU A 103 -13.48 1.42 9.22
C LEU A 103 -14.83 0.68 9.31
N SER A 104 -15.64 0.79 8.27
CA SER A 104 -16.76 -0.14 8.09
C SER A 104 -16.25 -1.56 7.77
N ILE A 105 -17.10 -2.57 7.92
CA ILE A 105 -16.73 -3.96 7.56
C ILE A 105 -16.38 -4.06 6.07
N ALA A 106 -17.11 -3.38 5.20
CA ALA A 106 -16.82 -3.34 3.77
C ALA A 106 -15.45 -2.71 3.47
N GLN A 107 -15.14 -1.57 4.07
CA GLN A 107 -13.82 -0.95 3.95
C GLN A 107 -12.70 -1.82 4.53
N SER A 108 -12.96 -2.53 5.63
CA SER A 108 -11.99 -3.46 6.22
C SER A 108 -11.66 -4.61 5.27
N LYS A 109 -12.66 -5.15 4.57
CA LYS A 109 -12.46 -6.17 3.54
C LYS A 109 -11.54 -5.65 2.41
N LEU A 110 -11.79 -4.44 1.92
CA LEU A 110 -10.94 -3.82 0.88
C LEU A 110 -9.52 -3.60 1.41
N SER A 111 -9.36 -3.07 2.63
CA SER A 111 -8.05 -2.77 3.22
C SER A 111 -7.21 -4.02 3.52
N ARG A 112 -7.82 -5.21 3.61
CA ARG A 112 -7.14 -6.50 3.76
C ARG A 112 -6.72 -7.13 2.43
N ALA A 113 -7.21 -6.65 1.30
CA ALA A 113 -6.87 -7.13 -0.04
C ALA A 113 -5.45 -6.69 -0.47
N ARG A 114 -4.47 -6.91 0.42
CA ARG A 114 -3.07 -6.49 0.23
C ARG A 114 -2.25 -7.54 -0.48
N LEU A 115 -1.30 -7.06 -1.30
CA LEU A 115 -0.41 -7.91 -2.09
C LEU A 115 1.08 -7.66 -1.80
N ALA A 116 1.45 -6.50 -1.25
CA ALA A 116 2.85 -6.07 -1.09
C ALA A 116 3.19 -5.51 0.29
N THR A 117 2.23 -5.42 1.22
CA THR A 117 2.46 -4.90 2.58
C THR A 117 1.63 -5.63 3.63
N GLU A 118 2.08 -5.59 4.89
CA GLU A 118 1.31 -6.05 6.04
C GLU A 118 1.31 -4.99 7.14
N PRO A 119 0.17 -4.36 7.42
CA PRO A 119 0.03 -3.49 8.60
C PRO A 119 -0.08 -4.31 9.87
N ILE A 120 0.69 -3.95 10.90
CA ILE A 120 0.71 -4.62 12.20
C ILE A 120 0.47 -3.64 13.35
N SER A 121 -0.14 -4.13 14.41
CA SER A 121 -0.23 -3.48 15.72
C SER A 121 0.82 -4.09 16.64
N TRP A 122 1.86 -3.34 16.92
CA TRP A 122 2.91 -3.76 17.84
C TRP A 122 2.41 -3.68 19.29
N LYS A 123 2.62 -4.75 20.06
CA LYS A 123 2.11 -4.89 21.43
C LYS A 123 3.21 -5.16 22.47
N ASP A 124 4.45 -5.17 22.02
CA ASP A 124 5.60 -5.39 22.87
C ASP A 124 6.34 -4.08 23.19
N THR A 125 7.48 -4.17 23.89
CA THR A 125 8.30 -3.04 24.26
C THR A 125 8.99 -2.41 23.05
N GLU A 126 9.44 -1.16 23.19
CA GLU A 126 10.18 -0.47 22.14
C GLU A 126 11.53 -1.13 21.82
N PRO A 127 12.35 -1.60 22.79
CA PRO A 127 13.56 -2.35 22.47
C PRO A 127 13.30 -3.59 21.61
N GLN A 128 12.25 -4.35 21.93
CA GLN A 128 11.88 -5.54 21.15
C GLN A 128 11.37 -5.18 19.75
N ARG A 129 10.72 -4.02 19.59
CA ARG A 129 10.33 -3.53 18.27
C ARG A 129 11.54 -3.19 17.40
N LEU A 130 12.55 -2.55 17.98
CA LEU A 130 13.79 -2.22 17.27
C LEU A 130 14.54 -3.50 16.88
N GLU A 131 14.65 -4.45 17.80
CA GLU A 131 15.27 -5.74 17.54
C GLU A 131 14.54 -6.51 16.41
N PHE A 132 13.20 -6.57 16.45
CA PHE A 132 12.39 -7.16 15.39
C PHE A 132 12.63 -6.45 14.04
N ALA A 133 12.67 -5.11 14.04
CA ALA A 133 12.91 -4.34 12.83
C ALA A 133 14.29 -4.64 12.22
N ASP A 134 15.32 -4.77 13.05
CA ASP A 134 16.67 -5.15 12.61
C ASP A 134 16.70 -6.57 12.04
N GLN A 135 16.11 -7.54 12.74
CA GLN A 135 16.08 -8.93 12.30
C GLN A 135 15.30 -9.12 10.99
N ILE A 136 14.13 -8.46 10.85
CA ILE A 136 13.34 -8.62 9.63
C ILE A 136 13.98 -7.88 8.44
N SER A 137 14.79 -6.85 8.71
CA SER A 137 15.50 -6.08 7.67
C SER A 137 16.51 -6.94 6.90
N VAL A 138 17.10 -7.95 7.54
CA VAL A 138 18.00 -8.91 6.90
C VAL A 138 17.31 -9.68 5.76
N GLN A 139 15.99 -9.79 5.80
CA GLN A 139 15.17 -10.42 4.77
C GLN A 139 14.63 -9.42 3.73
N GLY A 140 15.17 -8.18 3.72
CA GLY A 140 14.74 -7.13 2.80
C GLY A 140 13.39 -6.51 3.14
N ILE A 141 12.89 -6.70 4.37
CA ILE A 141 11.61 -6.17 4.83
C ILE A 141 11.86 -4.98 5.76
N ARG A 142 11.24 -3.85 5.47
CA ARG A 142 11.27 -2.64 6.29
C ARG A 142 10.03 -2.55 7.17
N MET A 143 10.21 -2.01 8.37
CA MET A 143 9.12 -1.69 9.29
C MET A 143 8.97 -0.17 9.38
N LEU A 144 7.94 0.41 8.79
CA LEU A 144 7.70 1.85 8.75
C LEU A 144 6.48 2.25 9.59
N ARG A 145 6.60 3.37 10.29
CA ARG A 145 5.47 3.93 11.06
C ARG A 145 4.45 4.54 10.12
N GLY A 146 3.22 4.02 10.14
CA GLY A 146 2.05 4.66 9.57
C GLY A 146 1.29 5.47 10.64
N GLY A 147 0.06 5.87 10.33
CA GLY A 147 -0.78 6.60 11.28
C GLY A 147 -1.11 5.78 12.53
N ARG A 148 -1.80 4.66 12.37
CA ARG A 148 -2.23 3.77 13.47
C ARG A 148 -1.38 2.51 13.59
N PHE A 149 -0.88 2.02 12.48
CA PHE A 149 -0.19 0.74 12.35
C PHE A 149 1.24 0.93 11.89
N TRP A 150 2.07 -0.03 12.20
CA TRP A 150 3.36 -0.21 11.54
C TRP A 150 3.14 -0.99 10.24
N HIS A 151 3.85 -0.65 9.18
CA HIS A 151 3.76 -1.35 7.91
C HIS A 151 5.05 -2.16 7.68
N LEU A 152 4.89 -3.45 7.50
CA LEU A 152 5.93 -4.32 6.98
C LEU A 152 5.83 -4.31 5.46
N MET A 153 6.94 -4.03 4.77
CA MET A 153 6.98 -3.87 3.31
C MET A 153 8.38 -4.11 2.76
N GLY A 154 8.48 -4.40 1.48
CA GLY A 154 9.76 -4.49 0.79
C GLY A 154 10.49 -3.15 0.67
N ALA A 155 11.57 -3.12 -0.13
CA ALA A 155 12.41 -1.94 -0.31
C ALA A 155 11.72 -0.73 -0.96
N PRO A 156 10.85 -0.88 -1.98
CA PRO A 156 10.22 0.26 -2.64
C PRO A 156 9.35 1.09 -1.70
N ASP A 157 9.31 2.38 -1.97
CA ASP A 157 8.47 3.33 -1.24
C ASP A 157 7.62 4.19 -2.20
N LYS A 158 6.94 5.21 -1.66
CA LYS A 158 6.08 6.10 -2.44
C LYS A 158 6.84 6.87 -3.53
N ALA A 159 8.11 7.19 -3.31
CA ALA A 159 8.93 7.89 -4.30
C ALA A 159 9.25 6.96 -5.47
N ASP A 160 9.62 5.69 -5.19
CA ASP A 160 9.84 4.67 -6.22
C ASP A 160 8.56 4.40 -7.02
N GLY A 161 7.41 4.34 -6.33
CA GLY A 161 6.11 4.22 -6.98
C GLY A 161 5.79 5.41 -7.90
N SER A 162 6.08 6.63 -7.45
CA SER A 162 5.90 7.84 -8.26
C SER A 162 6.84 7.84 -9.48
N ALA A 163 8.10 7.43 -9.31
CA ALA A 163 9.05 7.29 -10.42
C ALA A 163 8.54 6.28 -11.46
N SER A 164 8.00 5.14 -11.02
CA SER A 164 7.41 4.13 -11.90
C SER A 164 6.18 4.66 -12.66
N ALA A 165 5.35 5.47 -12.03
CA ALA A 165 4.23 6.13 -12.69
C ALA A 165 4.71 7.18 -13.72
N LEU A 166 5.77 7.92 -13.40
CA LEU A 166 6.39 8.86 -14.34
C LEU A 166 6.94 8.14 -15.59
N GLU A 167 7.64 7.02 -15.42
CA GLU A 167 8.13 6.21 -16.55
C GLU A 167 7.00 5.72 -17.46
N TYR A 168 5.81 5.44 -16.90
CA TYR A 168 4.64 5.07 -17.68
C TYR A 168 4.26 6.18 -18.66
N TYR A 169 4.25 7.45 -18.22
CA TYR A 169 3.93 8.60 -19.08
C TYR A 169 5.06 8.89 -20.08
N GLN A 170 6.31 8.89 -19.66
CA GLN A 170 7.46 9.13 -20.53
C GLN A 170 7.54 8.15 -21.72
N LYS A 171 7.08 6.91 -21.53
CA LYS A 171 7.02 5.94 -22.64
C LYS A 171 5.89 6.19 -23.62
N ARG A 172 4.89 6.97 -23.25
CA ARG A 172 3.71 7.27 -24.08
C ARG A 172 3.76 8.61 -24.78
N GLU A 173 4.47 9.55 -24.22
CA GLU A 173 4.74 10.86 -24.78
C GLU A 173 6.26 11.03 -24.96
N PRO A 174 6.90 10.28 -25.88
CA PRO A 174 8.26 10.60 -26.25
C PRO A 174 8.23 11.93 -26.97
N ASP A 175 8.96 12.94 -26.52
CA ASP A 175 9.10 14.32 -26.97
C ASP A 175 8.62 14.66 -28.39
#